data_31833f23fa95036e91f50c21092dc0c8
#
_entry.id   31833f23fa95036e91f50c21092dc0c8
#
_cell.length_a   1.000
_cell.length_b   1.000
_cell.length_c   1.000
_cell.angle_alpha   90.00
_cell.angle_beta   90.00
_cell.angle_gamma   90.00
#
_symmetry.space_group_name_H-M   'P 1'
#
loop_
_entity.id
_entity.type
_entity.pdbx_description
1 polymer ?
#
loop_
_entity_poly.entity_id
_entity_poly.type
_entity_poly.pdbx_seq_one_letter_code
_entity_poly.pdbx_strand_id
1 'polypeptide(L)'
;AGRPEPKSPSSLYAPYGRLIPCETVITVDSASIQTPIIGLITENIYHAGKLVIPAGTEVHGTAQTDRHRERIASGNNWTLVWQGGEELHLKAVALDREFSGDQEGWGITDGSAGLRGRVLKSDDLAEIKLFAATFLSGVAGALTEKQPTVFGPINSPTLNNAPFEGAQKVIDTYAQRIFDAIQKDGFYVRVPSGKQFYLYVLQTIDRAEAEI
;
A
#
# COMPACT_ATOMS: atom_id res chain seq x y z
N ALA A 1 -3.51 -38.46 22.66
CA ALA A 1 -2.71 -37.49 21.94
C ALA A 1 -2.65 -36.25 22.78
N GLY A 2 -1.45 -35.96 23.37
CA GLY A 2 -1.20 -34.79 24.20
C GLY A 2 -1.33 -33.52 23.35
N ARG A 3 -1.98 -32.51 23.91
CA ARG A 3 -2.03 -31.16 23.33
C ARG A 3 -0.58 -30.65 23.29
N PRO A 4 -0.06 -30.18 22.16
CA PRO A 4 1.30 -29.65 22.15
C PRO A 4 1.40 -28.50 23.16
N GLU A 5 2.41 -28.53 24.01
CA GLU A 5 2.67 -27.45 24.93
C GLU A 5 2.88 -26.15 24.18
N PRO A 6 2.30 -25.02 24.63
CA PRO A 6 2.50 -23.74 23.99
C PRO A 6 3.99 -23.36 24.08
N LYS A 7 4.62 -23.20 22.94
CA LYS A 7 6.01 -22.78 22.82
C LYS A 7 6.14 -21.38 23.44
N SER A 8 6.98 -21.21 24.45
CA SER A 8 7.26 -19.88 24.99
C SER A 8 7.95 -19.03 23.91
N PRO A 9 7.53 -17.77 23.73
CA PRO A 9 8.16 -16.91 22.73
C PRO A 9 9.63 -16.64 23.09
N SER A 10 10.43 -16.35 22.04
CA SER A 10 11.84 -15.98 22.21
C SER A 10 11.98 -14.65 22.97
N SER A 11 13.21 -14.20 23.15
CA SER A 11 13.46 -12.90 23.80
C SER A 11 13.15 -11.68 22.91
N LEU A 12 12.89 -11.91 21.62
CA LEU A 12 12.57 -10.88 20.61
C LEU A 12 11.19 -11.16 20.02
N TYR A 13 10.15 -10.83 20.76
CA TYR A 13 8.77 -11.02 20.32
C TYR A 13 7.94 -9.75 20.54
N ALA A 14 6.86 -9.62 19.78
CA ALA A 14 5.79 -8.67 20.00
C ALA A 14 4.47 -9.40 20.21
N PRO A 15 3.68 -9.04 21.24
CA PRO A 15 2.43 -9.74 21.53
C PRO A 15 1.36 -9.50 20.48
N TYR A 16 0.32 -10.34 20.48
CA TYR A 16 -0.92 -10.19 19.73
C TYR A 16 -1.52 -8.79 19.86
N GLY A 17 -2.16 -8.31 18.81
CA GLY A 17 -2.89 -7.05 18.82
C GLY A 17 -2.01 -5.81 18.60
N ARG A 18 -0.77 -5.99 18.18
CA ARG A 18 0.11 -4.85 17.84
C ARG A 18 -0.43 -4.11 16.62
N LEU A 19 -0.47 -2.79 16.74
CA LEU A 19 -0.63 -1.86 15.62
C LEU A 19 0.76 -1.45 15.14
N ILE A 20 1.09 -1.78 13.92
CA ILE A 20 2.38 -1.46 13.31
C ILE A 20 2.15 -0.37 12.28
N PRO A 21 2.73 0.84 12.46
CA PRO A 21 2.57 1.92 11.50
C PRO A 21 3.36 1.64 10.23
N CYS A 22 2.68 1.74 9.10
CA CYS A 22 3.21 1.44 7.78
C CYS A 22 2.85 2.54 6.77
N GLU A 23 3.57 2.56 5.66
CA GLU A 23 3.31 3.41 4.49
C GLU A 23 3.42 2.58 3.21
N THR A 24 2.48 2.75 2.27
CA THR A 24 2.51 2.02 1.00
C THR A 24 3.66 2.50 0.11
N VAL A 25 4.42 1.57 -0.46
CA VAL A 25 5.52 1.86 -1.39
C VAL A 25 5.01 2.02 -2.82
N ILE A 26 4.04 1.21 -3.20
CA ILE A 26 3.47 1.21 -4.55
C ILE A 26 2.01 1.60 -4.52
N THR A 27 1.53 2.11 -5.67
CA THR A 27 0.11 2.35 -5.88
C THR A 27 -0.63 1.03 -6.06
N VAL A 28 -1.78 0.90 -5.41
CA VAL A 28 -2.69 -0.24 -5.57
C VAL A 28 -4.05 0.28 -6.04
N ASP A 29 -4.63 -0.35 -7.04
CA ASP A 29 -5.96 0.01 -7.55
C ASP A 29 -6.85 -1.20 -7.84
N SER A 30 -8.16 -0.95 -7.94
CA SER A 30 -9.14 -2.01 -8.17
C SER A 30 -9.17 -2.55 -9.61
N ALA A 31 -8.57 -1.84 -10.57
CA ALA A 31 -8.44 -2.33 -11.95
C ALA A 31 -7.27 -3.32 -12.09
N SER A 32 -6.35 -3.34 -11.12
CA SER A 32 -5.19 -4.22 -11.10
C SER A 32 -5.06 -4.91 -9.74
N ILE A 33 -6.13 -5.61 -9.31
CA ILE A 33 -6.23 -6.21 -7.97
C ILE A 33 -5.20 -7.32 -7.71
N GLN A 34 -4.48 -7.76 -8.72
CA GLN A 34 -3.35 -8.69 -8.56
C GLN A 34 -2.10 -8.02 -8.00
N THR A 35 -2.04 -6.68 -8.03
CA THR A 35 -0.95 -5.93 -7.42
C THR A 35 -0.99 -6.14 -5.91
N PRO A 36 0.10 -6.62 -5.28
CA PRO A 36 0.17 -6.79 -3.84
C PRO A 36 0.14 -5.43 -3.12
N ILE A 37 -0.24 -5.44 -1.85
CA ILE A 37 -0.01 -4.30 -0.97
C ILE A 37 1.42 -4.43 -0.45
N ILE A 38 2.30 -3.53 -0.87
CA ILE A 38 3.67 -3.46 -0.36
C ILE A 38 3.81 -2.19 0.46
N GLY A 39 4.28 -2.33 1.68
CA GLY A 39 4.49 -1.22 2.59
C GLY A 39 5.84 -1.30 3.30
N LEU A 40 6.25 -0.18 3.87
CA LEU A 40 7.39 -0.09 4.78
C LEU A 40 6.88 0.25 6.17
N ILE A 41 7.45 -0.39 7.18
CA ILE A 41 7.24 -0.02 8.58
C ILE A 41 7.96 1.29 8.83
N THR A 42 7.24 2.30 9.32
CA THR A 42 7.74 3.67 9.46
C THR A 42 8.39 3.95 10.81
N GLU A 43 8.15 3.12 11.82
CA GLU A 43 8.64 3.31 13.18
C GLU A 43 9.23 2.02 13.75
N ASN A 44 10.23 2.14 14.61
CA ASN A 44 10.80 1.00 15.33
C ASN A 44 9.78 0.41 16.30
N ILE A 45 9.55 -0.89 16.25
CA ILE A 45 8.65 -1.60 17.15
C ILE A 45 9.43 -2.26 18.27
N TYR A 46 9.18 -1.77 19.47
CA TYR A 46 9.82 -2.29 20.69
C TYR A 46 8.83 -3.11 21.52
N HIS A 47 9.36 -4.13 22.20
CA HIS A 47 8.67 -4.83 23.27
C HIS A 47 9.64 -5.14 24.41
N ALA A 48 9.23 -4.84 25.66
CA ALA A 48 10.06 -5.00 26.85
C ALA A 48 11.46 -4.38 26.72
N GLY A 49 11.55 -3.20 26.09
CA GLY A 49 12.81 -2.46 25.86
C GLY A 49 13.70 -3.02 24.75
N LYS A 50 13.29 -4.09 24.05
CA LYS A 50 14.03 -4.69 22.94
C LYS A 50 13.40 -4.30 21.61
N LEU A 51 14.25 -4.02 20.61
CA LEU A 51 13.83 -3.77 19.25
C LEU A 51 13.45 -5.11 18.59
N VAL A 52 12.18 -5.28 18.27
CA VAL A 52 11.65 -6.50 17.62
C VAL A 52 11.61 -6.32 16.09
N ILE A 53 11.06 -5.20 15.63
CA ILE A 53 10.96 -4.90 14.21
C ILE A 53 11.49 -3.49 13.97
N PRO A 54 12.59 -3.35 13.21
CA PRO A 54 13.12 -2.03 12.87
C PRO A 54 12.26 -1.33 11.81
N ALA A 55 12.26 -0.02 11.84
CA ALA A 55 11.76 0.80 10.74
C ALA A 55 12.48 0.42 9.44
N GLY A 56 11.77 0.48 8.30
CA GLY A 56 12.30 0.04 7.01
C GLY A 56 12.14 -1.47 6.73
N THR A 57 11.55 -2.24 7.66
CA THR A 57 11.10 -3.61 7.39
C THR A 57 9.93 -3.55 6.41
N GLU A 58 9.97 -4.38 5.38
CA GLU A 58 8.90 -4.47 4.38
C GLU A 58 7.73 -5.32 4.89
N VAL A 59 6.53 -4.98 4.44
CA VAL A 59 5.31 -5.75 4.66
C VAL A 59 4.63 -6.02 3.34
N HIS A 60 4.32 -7.28 3.06
CA HIS A 60 3.70 -7.73 1.82
C HIS A 60 2.36 -8.40 2.12
N GLY A 61 1.28 -7.89 1.52
CA GLY A 61 -0.07 -8.41 1.65
C GLY A 61 -0.78 -8.52 0.30
N THR A 62 -1.92 -9.20 0.28
CA THR A 62 -2.76 -9.32 -0.91
C THR A 62 -3.83 -8.25 -0.92
N ALA A 63 -4.10 -7.65 -2.08
CA ALA A 63 -5.17 -6.69 -2.28
C ALA A 63 -6.47 -7.38 -2.70
N GLN A 64 -7.59 -6.86 -2.22
CA GLN A 64 -8.95 -7.27 -2.58
C GLN A 64 -9.84 -6.03 -2.69
N THR A 65 -10.83 -6.07 -3.56
CA THR A 65 -11.82 -4.99 -3.64
C THR A 65 -12.93 -5.18 -2.61
N ASP A 66 -13.08 -4.22 -1.69
CA ASP A 66 -14.23 -4.17 -0.78
C ASP A 66 -15.33 -3.30 -1.39
N ARG A 67 -16.35 -3.96 -1.96
CA ARG A 67 -17.47 -3.28 -2.62
C ARG A 67 -18.38 -2.51 -1.67
N HIS A 68 -18.49 -2.94 -0.42
CA HIS A 68 -19.37 -2.28 0.55
C HIS A 68 -18.78 -0.98 1.09
N ARG A 69 -17.46 -0.92 1.21
CA ARG A 69 -16.74 0.24 1.76
C ARG A 69 -15.99 1.03 0.70
N GLU A 70 -15.99 0.55 -0.56
CA GLU A 70 -15.31 1.21 -1.69
C GLU A 70 -13.82 1.44 -1.40
N ARG A 71 -13.14 0.38 -0.94
CA ARG A 71 -11.73 0.39 -0.51
C ARG A 71 -10.95 -0.77 -1.09
N ILE A 72 -9.66 -0.67 -0.95
CA ILE A 72 -8.78 -1.82 -1.11
C ILE A 72 -8.67 -2.52 0.24
N ALA A 73 -9.35 -3.64 0.40
CA ALA A 73 -9.17 -4.52 1.55
C ALA A 73 -7.87 -5.31 1.42
N SER A 74 -7.30 -5.69 2.53
CA SER A 74 -6.20 -6.66 2.57
C SER A 74 -6.74 -8.06 2.83
N GLY A 75 -6.03 -9.06 2.31
CA GLY A 75 -6.13 -10.42 2.85
C GLY A 75 -5.57 -10.47 4.27
N ASN A 76 -5.79 -11.61 4.94
CA ASN A 76 -5.27 -11.81 6.30
C ASN A 76 -3.84 -12.35 6.35
N ASN A 77 -3.28 -12.75 5.22
CA ASN A 77 -1.92 -13.29 5.13
C ASN A 77 -0.97 -12.19 4.73
N TRP A 78 0.04 -11.99 5.53
CA TRP A 78 1.09 -11.02 5.34
C TRP A 78 2.45 -11.66 5.52
N THR A 79 3.46 -11.07 4.92
CA THR A 79 4.87 -11.44 5.11
C THR A 79 5.63 -10.18 5.55
N LEU A 80 6.35 -10.28 6.65
CA LEU A 80 7.39 -9.32 7.04
C LEU A 80 8.68 -9.74 6.38
N VAL A 81 9.41 -8.79 5.79
CA VAL A 81 10.74 -9.02 5.22
C VAL A 81 11.70 -8.01 5.85
N TRP A 82 12.63 -8.52 6.67
CA TRP A 82 13.65 -7.68 7.28
C TRP A 82 14.75 -7.32 6.28
N GLN A 83 15.48 -6.27 6.56
CA GLN A 83 16.60 -5.83 5.70
C GLN A 83 17.69 -6.89 5.50
N GLY A 84 17.79 -7.85 6.40
CA GLY A 84 18.70 -9.01 6.30
C GLY A 84 18.20 -10.11 5.35
N GLY A 85 16.99 -10.01 4.81
CA GLY A 85 16.37 -11.04 3.98
C GLY A 85 15.61 -12.10 4.77
N GLU A 86 15.51 -11.97 6.10
CA GLU A 86 14.69 -12.86 6.93
C GLU A 86 13.20 -12.59 6.65
N GLU A 87 12.40 -13.64 6.53
CA GLU A 87 10.96 -13.56 6.25
C GLU A 87 10.13 -14.19 7.36
N LEU A 88 9.01 -13.57 7.69
CA LEU A 88 8.05 -14.12 8.64
C LEU A 88 6.62 -13.99 8.12
N HIS A 89 5.96 -15.12 7.94
CA HIS A 89 4.55 -15.16 7.60
C HIS A 89 3.68 -14.93 8.83
N LEU A 90 2.72 -14.02 8.71
CA LEU A 90 1.84 -13.68 9.83
C LEU A 90 0.39 -13.40 9.38
N LYS A 91 -0.51 -13.48 10.36
CA LYS A 91 -1.90 -13.07 10.23
C LYS A 91 -2.03 -11.61 10.67
N ALA A 92 -2.52 -10.76 9.78
CA ALA A 92 -2.75 -9.35 10.07
C ALA A 92 -3.83 -8.76 9.15
N VAL A 93 -4.31 -7.58 9.49
CA VAL A 93 -5.28 -6.81 8.69
C VAL A 93 -4.76 -5.39 8.53
N ALA A 94 -4.81 -4.84 7.32
CA ALA A 94 -4.54 -3.42 7.11
C ALA A 94 -5.73 -2.59 7.58
N LEU A 95 -5.45 -1.60 8.45
CA LEU A 95 -6.41 -0.60 8.92
C LEU A 95 -6.03 0.75 8.36
N ASP A 96 -7.02 1.51 7.92
CA ASP A 96 -6.77 2.85 7.39
C ASP A 96 -6.21 3.78 8.47
N ARG A 97 -5.25 4.62 8.08
CA ARG A 97 -4.73 5.71 8.90
C ARG A 97 -4.87 7.00 8.12
N GLU A 98 -5.87 7.78 8.46
CA GLU A 98 -6.09 9.09 7.86
C GLU A 98 -5.95 10.16 8.94
N PHE A 99 -5.14 11.17 8.66
CA PHE A 99 -5.07 12.37 9.49
C PHE A 99 -5.98 13.43 8.88
N SER A 100 -6.92 13.95 9.65
CA SER A 100 -7.59 15.19 9.28
C SER A 100 -6.69 16.34 9.67
N GLY A 101 -6.25 17.14 8.70
CA GLY A 101 -5.28 18.22 8.89
C GLY A 101 -5.76 19.40 9.76
N ASP A 102 -7.02 19.40 10.20
CA ASP A 102 -7.66 20.57 10.82
C ASP A 102 -7.90 20.42 12.33
N GLN A 103 -7.39 19.40 12.95
CA GLN A 103 -7.73 19.15 14.35
C GLN A 103 -6.46 19.03 15.22
N GLU A 104 -6.44 19.82 16.25
CA GLU A 104 -5.57 19.67 17.42
C GLU A 104 -5.77 18.30 18.06
N GLY A 105 -5.35 17.25 17.47
CA GLY A 105 -5.58 15.95 18.07
C GLY A 105 -5.15 14.80 17.21
N TRP A 106 -4.86 13.79 17.84
CA TRP A 106 -4.51 12.44 17.45
C TRP A 106 -5.60 11.79 16.57
N GLY A 107 -5.82 12.35 15.37
CA GLY A 107 -6.92 11.96 14.51
C GLY A 107 -6.62 10.74 13.65
N ILE A 108 -6.74 9.55 14.20
CA ILE A 108 -7.15 8.43 13.36
C ILE A 108 -8.63 8.67 13.03
N THR A 109 -8.92 9.29 11.92
CA THR A 109 -10.30 9.55 11.50
C THR A 109 -11.02 8.28 11.08
N ASP A 110 -10.27 7.24 10.67
CA ASP A 110 -10.84 5.98 10.25
C ASP A 110 -9.86 4.82 10.51
N GLY A 111 -10.07 4.09 11.58
CA GLY A 111 -9.34 2.84 11.91
C GLY A 111 -10.01 1.59 11.34
N SER A 112 -10.91 1.71 10.37
CA SER A 112 -11.59 0.56 9.80
C SER A 112 -10.71 -0.25 8.83
N ALA A 113 -11.05 -1.51 8.66
CA ALA A 113 -10.32 -2.42 7.78
C ALA A 113 -10.34 -1.94 6.31
N GLY A 114 -9.22 -2.09 5.63
CA GLY A 114 -9.01 -1.69 4.25
C GLY A 114 -8.45 -0.27 4.09
N LEU A 115 -7.77 -0.05 2.97
CA LEU A 115 -7.12 1.20 2.63
C LEU A 115 -8.09 2.10 1.85
N ARG A 116 -8.35 3.27 2.36
CA ARG A 116 -9.14 4.30 1.69
C ARG A 116 -8.30 4.96 0.60
N GLY A 117 -8.91 5.13 -0.56
CA GLY A 117 -8.28 5.77 -1.71
C GLY A 117 -9.20 6.79 -2.38
N ARG A 118 -8.80 7.24 -3.54
CA ARG A 118 -9.66 8.04 -4.44
C ARG A 118 -10.64 7.10 -5.12
N VAL A 119 -11.92 7.41 -5.03
CA VAL A 119 -13.01 6.62 -5.61
C VAL A 119 -13.57 7.37 -6.82
N LEU A 120 -13.76 6.66 -7.94
CA LEU A 120 -14.42 7.13 -9.13
C LEU A 120 -15.60 6.20 -9.44
N LYS A 121 -16.79 6.79 -9.67
CA LYS A 121 -18.04 6.07 -9.94
C LYS A 121 -18.70 6.44 -11.26
N SER A 122 -18.07 7.36 -12.00
CA SER A 122 -18.63 7.86 -13.25
C SER A 122 -18.66 6.76 -14.32
N ASP A 123 -19.73 6.67 -15.04
CA ASP A 123 -19.87 5.89 -16.28
C ASP A 123 -19.58 6.72 -17.54
N ASP A 124 -19.29 8.02 -17.37
CA ASP A 124 -18.86 8.90 -18.45
C ASP A 124 -17.38 8.66 -18.82
N LEU A 125 -17.16 8.12 -20.00
CA LEU A 125 -15.83 7.84 -20.51
C LEU A 125 -14.95 9.10 -20.63
N ALA A 126 -15.55 10.29 -20.85
CA ALA A 126 -14.81 11.55 -20.94
C ALA A 126 -14.25 11.95 -19.56
N GLU A 127 -15.04 11.79 -18.50
CA GLU A 127 -14.61 12.03 -17.13
C GLU A 127 -13.52 11.03 -16.70
N ILE A 128 -13.68 9.76 -17.05
CA ILE A 128 -12.70 8.71 -16.81
C ILE A 128 -11.38 9.02 -17.53
N LYS A 129 -11.42 9.47 -18.78
CA LYS A 129 -10.24 9.88 -19.54
C LYS A 129 -9.55 11.10 -18.93
N LEU A 130 -10.33 12.07 -18.45
CA LEU A 130 -9.78 13.25 -17.76
C LEU A 130 -9.09 12.85 -16.47
N PHE A 131 -9.69 11.96 -15.70
CA PHE A 131 -9.07 11.40 -14.49
C PHE A 131 -7.76 10.66 -14.82
N ALA A 132 -7.77 9.79 -15.84
CA ALA A 132 -6.59 9.05 -16.30
C ALA A 132 -5.47 10.00 -16.77
N ALA A 133 -5.82 11.03 -17.54
CA ALA A 133 -4.87 12.03 -18.02
C ALA A 133 -4.24 12.84 -16.88
N THR A 134 -5.06 13.29 -15.94
CA THR A 134 -4.60 14.03 -14.75
C THR A 134 -3.64 13.19 -13.92
N PHE A 135 -3.94 11.91 -13.78
CA PHE A 135 -3.09 10.99 -13.05
C PHE A 135 -1.75 10.75 -13.75
N LEU A 136 -1.78 10.46 -15.05
CA LEU A 136 -0.55 10.23 -15.83
C LEU A 136 0.33 11.49 -15.91
N SER A 137 -0.29 12.69 -15.99
CA SER A 137 0.46 13.94 -15.97
C SER A 137 1.08 14.24 -14.60
N GLY A 138 0.40 13.89 -13.50
CA GLY A 138 0.95 14.01 -12.14
C GLY A 138 2.16 13.11 -11.93
N VAL A 139 2.13 11.88 -12.45
CA VAL A 139 3.29 10.98 -12.45
C VAL A 139 4.43 11.54 -13.31
N ALA A 140 4.12 12.10 -14.47
CA ALA A 140 5.11 12.75 -15.34
C ALA A 140 5.74 13.98 -14.65
N GLY A 141 4.96 14.77 -13.91
CA GLY A 141 5.46 15.89 -13.12
C GLY A 141 6.41 15.48 -12.00
N ALA A 142 6.13 14.38 -11.33
CA ALA A 142 7.02 13.82 -10.30
C ALA A 142 8.31 13.23 -10.89
N LEU A 143 8.29 12.76 -12.14
CA LEU A 143 9.46 12.26 -12.87
C LEU A 143 10.28 13.39 -13.51
N THR A 144 9.79 14.62 -13.54
CA THR A 144 10.52 15.81 -14.05
C THR A 144 11.38 16.48 -13.00
N GLU A 145 11.38 16.06 -11.75
CA GLU A 145 12.42 16.46 -10.81
C GLU A 145 13.76 15.95 -11.33
N LYS A 146 14.58 16.91 -11.77
CA LYS A 146 15.94 16.69 -12.23
C LYS A 146 16.71 15.94 -11.15
N GLN A 147 16.92 14.65 -11.34
CA GLN A 147 17.88 13.93 -10.49
C GLN A 147 19.28 14.41 -10.88
N PRO A 148 20.01 15.07 -9.98
CA PRO A 148 21.42 15.42 -10.23
C PRO A 148 22.21 14.12 -10.24
N THR A 149 22.59 13.65 -11.42
CA THR A 149 23.56 12.58 -11.54
C THR A 149 24.96 13.17 -11.61
N VAL A 150 25.97 12.39 -11.18
CA VAL A 150 27.39 12.76 -11.19
C VAL A 150 27.89 13.11 -12.61
N PHE A 151 27.14 12.79 -13.65
CA PHE A 151 27.45 13.05 -15.07
C PHE A 151 26.64 14.18 -15.72
N GLY A 152 25.93 15.01 -14.93
CA GLY A 152 25.10 16.10 -15.44
C GLY A 152 23.62 15.73 -15.60
N PRO A 153 22.75 16.73 -15.87
CA PRO A 153 21.30 16.50 -15.98
C PRO A 153 21.01 15.66 -17.22
N ILE A 154 20.57 14.42 -17.02
CA ILE A 154 20.08 13.58 -18.11
C ILE A 154 18.58 13.89 -18.26
N ASN A 155 18.16 14.28 -19.45
CA ASN A 155 16.75 14.40 -19.81
C ASN A 155 16.14 13.00 -19.77
N SER A 156 15.40 12.71 -18.71
CA SER A 156 14.52 11.51 -18.70
C SER A 156 13.54 11.64 -19.88
N PRO A 157 13.17 10.55 -20.56
CA PRO A 157 12.15 10.58 -21.58
C PRO A 157 10.81 10.96 -20.95
N THR A 158 10.51 12.25 -20.95
CA THR A 158 9.24 12.80 -20.50
C THR A 158 8.16 12.48 -21.52
N LEU A 159 6.93 12.28 -21.06
CA LEU A 159 5.73 12.19 -21.92
C LEU A 159 5.60 13.35 -22.93
N ASN A 160 6.26 14.49 -22.66
CA ASN A 160 6.36 15.64 -23.57
C ASN A 160 7.16 15.35 -24.84
N ASN A 161 7.98 14.30 -24.87
CA ASN A 161 8.78 13.89 -26.02
C ASN A 161 8.25 12.61 -26.67
N ALA A 162 7.23 11.95 -26.09
CA ALA A 162 6.52 10.89 -26.77
C ALA A 162 5.64 11.48 -27.89
N PRO A 163 5.57 10.87 -29.08
CA PRO A 163 4.60 11.29 -30.08
C PRO A 163 3.22 11.37 -29.43
N PHE A 164 2.50 12.46 -29.66
CA PHE A 164 1.19 12.75 -29.04
C PHE A 164 0.21 11.56 -29.15
N GLU A 165 0.28 10.82 -30.25
CA GLU A 165 -0.48 9.57 -30.45
C GLU A 165 -0.15 8.46 -29.45
N GLY A 166 1.11 8.33 -29.05
CA GLY A 166 1.53 7.34 -28.06
C GLY A 166 0.96 7.65 -26.66
N ALA A 167 1.00 8.92 -26.26
CA ALA A 167 0.44 9.38 -24.99
C ALA A 167 -1.09 9.19 -24.95
N GLN A 168 -1.78 9.52 -26.03
CA GLN A 168 -3.22 9.32 -26.18
C GLN A 168 -3.60 7.84 -26.00
N LYS A 169 -2.88 6.93 -26.66
CA LYS A 169 -3.12 5.49 -26.55
C LYS A 169 -2.93 4.95 -25.14
N VAL A 170 -1.95 5.47 -24.39
CA VAL A 170 -1.74 5.10 -22.98
C VAL A 170 -2.93 5.56 -22.14
N ILE A 171 -3.37 6.81 -22.31
CA ILE A 171 -4.54 7.37 -21.61
C ILE A 171 -5.79 6.53 -21.92
N ASP A 172 -6.05 6.23 -23.20
CA ASP A 172 -7.21 5.46 -23.62
C ASP A 172 -7.19 4.03 -23.04
N THR A 173 -6.03 3.37 -23.04
CA THR A 173 -5.87 2.03 -22.48
C THR A 173 -6.13 2.03 -20.96
N TYR A 174 -5.62 3.04 -20.27
CA TYR A 174 -5.80 3.15 -18.83
C TYR A 174 -7.25 3.50 -18.47
N ALA A 175 -7.86 4.44 -19.21
CA ALA A 175 -9.27 4.80 -19.06
C ALA A 175 -10.20 3.61 -19.28
N GLN A 176 -9.90 2.76 -20.29
CA GLN A 176 -10.67 1.55 -20.54
C GLN A 176 -10.61 0.58 -19.34
N ARG A 177 -9.45 0.37 -18.76
CA ARG A 177 -9.31 -0.48 -17.55
C ARG A 177 -10.10 0.06 -16.36
N ILE A 178 -10.11 1.37 -16.17
CA ILE A 178 -10.92 2.03 -15.13
C ILE A 178 -12.41 1.80 -15.42
N PHE A 179 -12.84 2.00 -16.66
CA PHE A 179 -14.22 1.78 -17.10
C PHE A 179 -14.65 0.34 -16.84
N ASP A 180 -13.82 -0.64 -17.23
CA ASP A 180 -14.12 -2.06 -17.01
C ASP A 180 -14.22 -2.40 -15.50
N ALA A 181 -13.39 -1.79 -14.66
CA ALA A 181 -13.47 -1.95 -13.21
C ALA A 181 -14.78 -1.36 -12.65
N ILE A 182 -15.20 -0.18 -13.14
CA ILE A 182 -16.46 0.45 -12.74
C ILE A 182 -17.65 -0.41 -13.18
N GLN A 183 -17.63 -0.92 -14.41
CA GLN A 183 -18.69 -1.82 -14.90
C GLN A 183 -18.79 -3.11 -14.08
N LYS A 184 -17.67 -3.64 -13.64
CA LYS A 184 -17.60 -4.89 -12.85
C LYS A 184 -18.00 -4.69 -11.39
N ASP A 185 -17.49 -3.66 -10.75
CA ASP A 185 -17.54 -3.47 -9.30
C ASP A 185 -18.43 -2.29 -8.86
N GLY A 186 -18.93 -1.48 -9.81
CA GLY A 186 -19.70 -0.26 -9.56
C GLY A 186 -18.85 0.97 -9.22
N PHE A 187 -17.55 0.81 -9.09
CA PHE A 187 -16.61 1.88 -8.78
C PHE A 187 -15.17 1.47 -9.13
N TYR A 188 -14.32 2.47 -9.22
CA TYR A 188 -12.88 2.31 -9.24
C TYR A 188 -12.28 2.97 -8.01
N VAL A 189 -11.36 2.30 -7.33
CA VAL A 189 -10.63 2.87 -6.20
C VAL A 189 -9.13 2.74 -6.40
N ARG A 190 -8.43 3.82 -6.02
CA ARG A 190 -6.98 3.89 -6.12
C ARG A 190 -6.38 4.41 -4.83
N VAL A 191 -5.47 3.62 -4.27
CA VAL A 191 -4.64 3.96 -3.11
C VAL A 191 -3.25 4.34 -3.64
N PRO A 192 -2.82 5.61 -3.50
CA PRO A 192 -1.51 6.03 -3.97
C PRO A 192 -0.38 5.44 -3.10
N SER A 193 0.84 5.42 -3.63
CA SER A 193 2.04 5.27 -2.80
C SER A 193 2.13 6.40 -1.77
N GLY A 194 2.77 6.16 -0.64
CA GLY A 194 2.82 7.12 0.48
C GLY A 194 1.56 7.14 1.35
N LYS A 195 0.57 6.29 1.10
CA LYS A 195 -0.59 6.17 1.97
C LYS A 195 -0.21 5.49 3.27
N GLN A 196 -0.44 6.18 4.39
CA GLN A 196 -0.22 5.63 5.72
C GLN A 196 -1.35 4.68 6.13
N PHE A 197 -0.98 3.60 6.80
CA PHE A 197 -1.90 2.61 7.36
C PHE A 197 -1.31 1.94 8.59
N TYR A 198 -2.14 1.24 9.34
CA TYR A 198 -1.70 0.33 10.39
C TYR A 198 -1.84 -1.11 9.94
N LEU A 199 -0.82 -1.90 10.20
CA LEU A 199 -0.93 -3.35 10.15
C LEU A 199 -1.30 -3.85 11.55
N TYR A 200 -2.55 -4.31 11.72
CA TYR A 200 -3.04 -4.90 12.96
C TYR A 200 -2.76 -6.39 12.97
N VAL A 201 -1.91 -6.83 13.88
CA VAL A 201 -1.40 -8.20 13.91
C VAL A 201 -2.29 -9.10 14.76
N LEU A 202 -2.73 -10.23 14.17
CA LEU A 202 -3.65 -11.21 14.75
C LEU A 202 -2.93 -12.43 15.36
N GLN A 203 -1.65 -12.29 15.66
CA GLN A 203 -0.84 -13.33 16.30
C GLN A 203 0.33 -12.69 17.07
N THR A 204 1.04 -13.50 17.86
CA THR A 204 2.33 -13.07 18.40
C THR A 204 3.37 -13.10 17.27
N ILE A 205 4.18 -12.07 17.17
CA ILE A 205 5.34 -12.02 16.28
C ILE A 205 6.55 -12.48 17.09
N ASP A 206 7.16 -13.58 16.69
CA ASP A 206 8.41 -14.04 17.27
C ASP A 206 9.51 -14.05 16.19
N ARG A 207 10.52 -13.22 16.37
CA ARG A 207 11.61 -13.12 15.38
C ARG A 207 12.39 -14.43 15.21
N ALA A 208 12.38 -15.30 16.20
CA ALA A 208 13.03 -16.62 16.11
C ALA A 208 12.29 -17.59 15.16
N GLU A 209 11.07 -17.24 14.72
CA GLU A 209 10.31 -18.01 13.74
C GLU A 209 10.51 -17.51 12.30
N ALA A 210 11.34 -16.46 12.10
CA ALA A 210 11.69 -15.99 10.77
C ALA A 210 12.64 -16.96 10.07
N GLU A 211 12.43 -17.14 8.77
CA GLU A 211 13.21 -18.02 7.89
C GLU A 211 14.04 -17.17 6.91
N ILE A 212 15.13 -17.72 6.35
CA ILE A 212 15.96 -17.12 5.31
C ILE A 212 15.74 -17.86 4.00
#